data_62b6fdd7431640aa165c33463c51f2bb
#
_entry.id   62b6fdd7431640aa165c33463c51f2bb
#
_cell.length_a   1.000
_cell.length_b   1.000
_cell.length_c   1.000
_cell.angle_alpha   90.00
_cell.angle_beta   90.00
_cell.angle_gamma   90.00
#
_symmetry.space_group_name_H-M   'P 1'
#
loop_
_entity.id
_entity.type
_entity.pdbx_description
1 polymer ?
#
loop_
_entity_poly.entity_id
_entity_poly.type
_entity_poly.pdbx_seq_one_letter_code
_entity_poly.pdbx_strand_id
1 'polypeptide(L)'
;MTKGITYRDAGVDIDSIHRGQKSIGEIIAVTHKMLAIGRVTNGFGHYAGLLKLGKETLALHADGVGTKVIVAQMMNRFNTIGIDCIAMNVNDVICVGAQPVAFIDYVALRQPNEWLLQEIARGLVKGAQQSRLAIVGGETAVLRDIIAGDSENAFDLAGMVMGVVRRKPILGETIKPGDIILGVESSGLHSNGYTLARKVLLSKYSVDDYADHLVQTVGEELLMPTRIYVRPVIEILKKRIKVHGLANITGGGFTKLPRLDSRVRYVFDNLPSPMGIFKQIQVDGKVDSKEMYRTFNMGIGFCLITSKACTDDIVSVFGKHKMRCEVVGKIEKGSGEVIARLDSRKEIL
;
A
#
# COMPACT_ATOMS: atom_id res chain seq x y z
N MET A 1 24.27 -11.81 21.73
CA MET A 1 23.74 -11.21 20.49
C MET A 1 22.67 -10.22 20.89
N THR A 2 22.83 -8.95 20.59
CA THR A 2 21.78 -7.93 20.83
C THR A 2 20.59 -8.26 19.95
N LYS A 3 19.41 -8.43 20.54
CA LYS A 3 18.14 -8.67 19.84
C LYS A 3 17.87 -7.54 18.84
N GLY A 4 17.60 -7.87 17.59
CA GLY A 4 17.23 -6.88 16.58
C GLY A 4 15.91 -6.18 16.93
N ILE A 5 15.72 -4.96 16.42
CA ILE A 5 14.51 -4.19 16.66
C ILE A 5 13.35 -4.71 15.79
N THR A 6 12.15 -4.79 16.36
CA THR A 6 10.93 -5.21 15.65
C THR A 6 9.98 -4.02 15.42
N TYR A 7 8.97 -4.19 14.56
CA TYR A 7 7.94 -3.18 14.35
C TYR A 7 7.10 -2.93 15.62
N ARG A 8 6.90 -3.97 16.44
CA ARG A 8 6.28 -3.84 17.77
C ARG A 8 7.15 -2.99 18.72
N ASP A 9 8.47 -3.18 18.72
CA ASP A 9 9.40 -2.37 19.53
C ASP A 9 9.42 -0.90 19.07
N ALA A 10 9.04 -0.65 17.81
CA ALA A 10 8.85 0.69 17.26
C ALA A 10 7.48 1.31 17.60
N GLY A 11 6.58 0.58 18.28
CA GLY A 11 5.28 1.06 18.73
C GLY A 11 4.09 0.62 17.88
N VAL A 12 4.29 -0.29 16.91
CA VAL A 12 3.21 -0.77 16.02
C VAL A 12 3.01 -2.28 16.18
N ASP A 13 1.96 -2.67 16.89
CA ASP A 13 1.55 -4.07 17.02
C ASP A 13 0.49 -4.42 15.95
N ILE A 14 0.94 -5.00 14.84
CA ILE A 14 0.08 -5.39 13.71
C ILE A 14 -1.01 -6.36 14.15
N ASP A 15 -0.70 -7.32 15.02
CA ASP A 15 -1.67 -8.34 15.46
C ASP A 15 -2.80 -7.71 16.29
N SER A 16 -2.45 -6.72 17.14
CA SER A 16 -3.43 -5.94 17.91
C SER A 16 -4.34 -5.11 16.99
N ILE A 17 -3.74 -4.46 15.98
CA ILE A 17 -4.50 -3.69 14.98
C ILE A 17 -5.47 -4.60 14.22
N HIS A 18 -5.04 -5.78 13.79
CA HIS A 18 -5.91 -6.72 13.08
C HIS A 18 -7.07 -7.21 13.94
N ARG A 19 -6.84 -7.51 15.24
CA ARG A 19 -7.93 -7.87 16.17
C ARG A 19 -8.93 -6.73 16.31
N GLY A 20 -8.46 -5.50 16.48
CA GLY A 20 -9.31 -4.30 16.55
C GLY A 20 -10.13 -4.10 15.27
N GLN A 21 -9.50 -4.22 14.10
CA GLN A 21 -10.18 -4.11 12.80
C GLN A 21 -11.28 -5.18 12.63
N LYS A 22 -11.03 -6.42 13.05
CA LYS A 22 -12.04 -7.48 13.02
C LYS A 22 -13.24 -7.14 13.91
N SER A 23 -12.99 -6.71 15.13
CA SER A 23 -14.03 -6.30 16.07
C SER A 23 -14.86 -5.13 15.55
N ILE A 24 -14.20 -4.10 15.01
CA ILE A 24 -14.89 -2.97 14.35
C ILE A 24 -15.76 -3.48 13.20
N GLY A 25 -15.23 -4.37 12.35
CA GLY A 25 -15.95 -4.94 11.22
C GLY A 25 -17.25 -5.65 11.64
N GLU A 26 -17.20 -6.41 12.74
CA GLU A 26 -18.38 -7.10 13.31
C GLU A 26 -19.43 -6.10 13.80
N ILE A 27 -19.00 -5.04 14.49
CA ILE A 27 -19.91 -4.00 15.03
C ILE A 27 -20.58 -3.22 13.90
N ILE A 28 -19.83 -2.75 12.91
CA ILE A 28 -20.39 -1.92 11.84
C ILE A 28 -21.21 -2.71 10.82
N ALA A 29 -21.04 -4.05 10.75
CA ALA A 29 -21.74 -4.90 9.78
C ALA A 29 -23.28 -4.83 9.92
N VAL A 30 -23.79 -4.46 11.08
CA VAL A 30 -25.23 -4.26 11.29
C VAL A 30 -25.80 -3.17 10.37
N THR A 31 -24.99 -2.16 10.02
CA THR A 31 -25.39 -1.06 9.13
C THR A 31 -25.61 -1.50 7.69
N HIS A 32 -25.04 -2.64 7.28
CA HIS A 32 -25.19 -3.15 5.92
C HIS A 32 -26.65 -3.50 5.58
N LYS A 33 -27.48 -3.76 6.59
CA LYS A 33 -28.92 -4.06 6.46
C LYS A 33 -29.81 -2.82 6.53
N MET A 34 -29.24 -1.65 6.82
CA MET A 34 -29.99 -0.41 7.03
C MET A 34 -30.13 0.44 5.75
N LEU A 35 -29.54 0.00 4.65
CA LEU A 35 -29.53 0.74 3.39
C LEU A 35 -30.96 0.84 2.81
N ALA A 36 -31.41 2.06 2.59
CA ALA A 36 -32.67 2.33 1.88
C ALA A 36 -32.56 2.03 0.37
N ILE A 37 -31.37 2.24 -0.21
CA ILE A 37 -31.06 1.95 -1.61
C ILE A 37 -29.68 1.26 -1.71
N GLY A 38 -29.56 0.30 -2.63
CA GLY A 38 -28.30 -0.43 -2.84
C GLY A 38 -28.08 -1.54 -1.81
N ARG A 39 -26.89 -2.16 -1.88
CA ARG A 39 -26.47 -3.20 -0.91
C ARG A 39 -24.95 -3.29 -0.86
N VAL A 40 -24.38 -3.59 0.30
CA VAL A 40 -22.99 -4.00 0.45
C VAL A 40 -22.82 -5.42 -0.12
N THR A 41 -21.77 -5.65 -0.91
CA THR A 41 -21.58 -6.90 -1.66
C THR A 41 -20.35 -7.72 -1.24
N ASN A 42 -19.49 -7.16 -0.38
CA ASN A 42 -18.37 -7.90 0.23
C ASN A 42 -18.32 -7.67 1.74
N GLY A 43 -17.68 -8.60 2.44
CA GLY A 43 -17.42 -8.45 3.87
C GLY A 43 -16.33 -7.40 4.17
N PHE A 44 -16.22 -7.03 5.43
CA PHE A 44 -15.15 -6.18 5.94
C PHE A 44 -13.79 -6.90 5.85
N GLY A 45 -12.71 -6.15 5.59
CA GLY A 45 -11.33 -6.68 5.60
C GLY A 45 -10.71 -6.92 4.23
N HIS A 46 -11.44 -6.73 3.13
CA HIS A 46 -10.85 -6.69 1.78
C HIS A 46 -10.17 -5.33 1.52
N TYR A 47 -9.52 -5.14 0.38
CA TYR A 47 -8.84 -3.89 -0.01
C TYR A 47 -9.81 -2.70 -0.13
N ALA A 48 -11.04 -2.90 -0.55
CA ALA A 48 -12.06 -1.86 -0.62
C ALA A 48 -13.46 -2.40 -0.27
N GLY A 49 -14.31 -1.57 0.28
CA GLY A 49 -15.73 -1.84 0.46
C GLY A 49 -16.48 -1.73 -0.87
N LEU A 50 -17.38 -2.66 -1.15
CA LEU A 50 -18.16 -2.68 -2.39
C LEU A 50 -19.63 -2.42 -2.12
N LEU A 51 -20.17 -1.41 -2.79
CA LEU A 51 -21.58 -1.02 -2.74
C LEU A 51 -22.22 -1.20 -4.11
N LYS A 52 -23.22 -2.09 -4.21
CA LYS A 52 -24.06 -2.23 -5.41
C LYS A 52 -25.15 -1.17 -5.37
N LEU A 53 -25.17 -0.29 -6.38
CA LEU A 53 -26.16 0.77 -6.54
C LEU A 53 -26.78 0.70 -7.95
N GLY A 54 -28.00 0.22 -8.04
CA GLY A 54 -28.63 -0.06 -9.34
C GLY A 54 -27.80 -1.05 -10.17
N LYS A 55 -27.37 -0.64 -11.36
CA LYS A 55 -26.52 -1.44 -12.24
C LYS A 55 -25.03 -1.33 -11.91
N GLU A 56 -24.62 -0.28 -11.19
CA GLU A 56 -23.23 0.02 -10.88
C GLU A 56 -22.77 -0.70 -9.60
N THR A 57 -21.48 -1.02 -9.54
CA THR A 57 -20.82 -1.45 -8.31
C THR A 57 -19.71 -0.44 -8.01
N LEU A 58 -19.84 0.26 -6.89
CA LEU A 58 -18.90 1.23 -6.41
C LEU A 58 -17.91 0.57 -5.45
N ALA A 59 -16.66 0.98 -5.52
CA ALA A 59 -15.62 0.61 -4.57
C ALA A 59 -15.21 1.86 -3.79
N LEU A 60 -15.14 1.75 -2.47
CA LEU A 60 -14.78 2.84 -1.56
C LEU A 60 -13.61 2.38 -0.69
N HIS A 61 -12.62 3.25 -0.55
CA HIS A 61 -11.47 3.04 0.34
C HIS A 61 -11.02 4.37 0.94
N ALA A 62 -10.57 4.33 2.19
CA ALA A 62 -9.99 5.48 2.86
C ALA A 62 -8.67 5.07 3.54
N ASP A 63 -7.61 5.85 3.33
CA ASP A 63 -6.32 5.65 3.96
C ASP A 63 -5.57 6.99 4.11
N GLY A 64 -4.62 7.03 5.04
CA GLY A 64 -3.77 8.18 5.30
C GLY A 64 -2.32 7.93 4.89
N VAL A 65 -1.52 9.00 4.83
CA VAL A 65 -0.09 8.90 4.51
C VAL A 65 0.70 8.32 5.69
N GLY A 66 0.24 8.55 6.92
CA GLY A 66 0.90 8.09 8.12
C GLY A 66 2.20 8.86 8.41
N THR A 67 3.11 8.25 9.17
CA THR A 67 4.27 8.95 9.75
C THR A 67 5.37 9.35 8.75
N LYS A 68 5.18 9.11 7.46
CA LYS A 68 6.01 9.69 6.38
C LYS A 68 5.94 11.23 6.37
N VAL A 69 4.81 11.81 6.78
CA VAL A 69 4.65 13.27 6.90
C VAL A 69 5.71 13.92 7.80
N ILE A 70 6.23 13.19 8.80
CA ILE A 70 7.28 13.70 9.68
C ILE A 70 8.61 13.87 8.92
N VAL A 71 8.93 12.97 8.00
CA VAL A 71 10.11 13.12 7.15
C VAL A 71 9.95 14.31 6.21
N ALA A 72 8.75 14.53 5.67
CA ALA A 72 8.44 15.71 4.86
C ALA A 72 8.65 17.03 5.63
N GLN A 73 8.27 17.05 6.90
CA GLN A 73 8.51 18.21 7.80
C GLN A 73 10.01 18.42 8.03
N MET A 74 10.78 17.36 8.30
CA MET A 74 12.25 17.44 8.49
C MET A 74 12.96 17.95 7.25
N MET A 75 12.51 17.54 6.05
CA MET A 75 13.05 17.94 4.75
C MET A 75 12.48 19.27 4.25
N ASN A 76 11.48 19.84 4.93
CA ASN A 76 10.66 20.96 4.43
C ASN A 76 10.19 20.77 2.99
N ARG A 77 9.77 19.53 2.63
CA ARG A 77 9.42 19.11 1.28
C ARG A 77 8.10 18.34 1.27
N PHE A 78 7.04 18.94 0.75
CA PHE A 78 5.66 18.44 0.91
C PHE A 78 4.99 18.02 -0.39
N ASN A 79 5.53 18.42 -1.54
CA ASN A 79 4.93 18.19 -2.87
C ASN A 79 4.94 16.72 -3.34
N THR A 80 5.48 15.80 -2.57
CA THR A 80 5.41 14.36 -2.83
C THR A 80 4.32 13.68 -2.00
N ILE A 81 3.96 14.25 -0.85
CA ILE A 81 3.06 13.63 0.13
C ILE A 81 1.63 13.45 -0.43
N GLY A 82 1.15 14.40 -1.24
CA GLY A 82 -0.13 14.26 -1.93
C GLY A 82 -0.15 13.09 -2.92
N ILE A 83 1.00 12.76 -3.55
CA ILE A 83 1.12 11.55 -4.40
C ILE A 83 0.93 10.30 -3.55
N ASP A 84 1.55 10.24 -2.36
CA ASP A 84 1.41 9.12 -1.44
C ASP A 84 -0.05 8.95 -1.01
N CYS A 85 -0.74 10.03 -0.64
CA CYS A 85 -2.14 9.99 -0.24
C CYS A 85 -3.04 9.40 -1.33
N ILE A 86 -2.89 9.86 -2.58
CA ILE A 86 -3.61 9.29 -3.73
C ILE A 86 -3.23 7.81 -3.91
N ALA A 87 -1.93 7.48 -3.91
CA ALA A 87 -1.43 6.14 -4.19
C ALA A 87 -1.94 5.10 -3.20
N MET A 88 -1.92 5.39 -1.89
CA MET A 88 -2.42 4.50 -0.85
C MET A 88 -3.88 4.11 -1.10
N ASN A 89 -4.68 5.07 -1.52
CA ASN A 89 -6.10 4.89 -1.77
C ASN A 89 -6.38 4.18 -3.12
N VAL A 90 -5.80 4.65 -4.22
CA VAL A 90 -6.13 4.11 -5.55
C VAL A 90 -5.56 2.72 -5.79
N ASN A 91 -4.39 2.39 -5.21
CA ASN A 91 -3.80 1.06 -5.34
C ASN A 91 -4.64 -0.01 -4.63
N ASP A 92 -5.35 0.33 -3.56
CA ASP A 92 -6.27 -0.59 -2.88
C ASP A 92 -7.57 -0.76 -3.67
N VAL A 93 -8.14 0.31 -4.21
CA VAL A 93 -9.36 0.24 -5.02
C VAL A 93 -9.17 -0.60 -6.29
N ILE A 94 -8.01 -0.52 -6.96
CA ILE A 94 -7.76 -1.38 -8.13
C ILE A 94 -7.62 -2.85 -7.76
N CYS A 95 -7.31 -3.21 -6.50
CA CYS A 95 -7.24 -4.61 -6.07
C CYS A 95 -8.58 -5.33 -6.17
N VAL A 96 -9.70 -4.62 -6.12
CA VAL A 96 -11.03 -5.19 -6.36
C VAL A 96 -11.50 -5.06 -7.82
N GLY A 97 -10.61 -4.66 -8.72
CA GLY A 97 -10.90 -4.48 -10.15
C GLY A 97 -11.69 -3.21 -10.46
N ALA A 98 -11.73 -2.25 -9.55
CA ALA A 98 -12.41 -0.97 -9.76
C ALA A 98 -11.49 0.06 -10.42
N GLN A 99 -12.04 0.87 -11.33
CA GLN A 99 -11.38 2.04 -11.87
C GLN A 99 -11.63 3.23 -10.95
N PRO A 100 -10.58 3.86 -10.35
CA PRO A 100 -10.74 5.08 -9.58
C PRO A 100 -11.36 6.19 -10.43
N VAL A 101 -12.28 6.98 -9.86
CA VAL A 101 -12.98 8.06 -10.57
C VAL A 101 -13.00 9.37 -9.81
N ALA A 102 -13.15 9.32 -8.48
CA ALA A 102 -13.22 10.52 -7.65
C ALA A 102 -12.41 10.36 -6.37
N PHE A 103 -11.92 11.46 -5.84
CA PHE A 103 -11.15 11.53 -4.61
C PHE A 103 -11.57 12.75 -3.79
N ILE A 104 -11.58 12.59 -2.48
CA ILE A 104 -11.66 13.67 -1.51
C ILE A 104 -10.56 13.50 -0.47
N ASP A 105 -10.02 14.60 0.03
CA ASP A 105 -8.97 14.61 1.06
C ASP A 105 -9.46 15.19 2.37
N TYR A 106 -8.73 14.89 3.43
CA TYR A 106 -8.83 15.51 4.73
C TYR A 106 -7.42 15.93 5.18
N VAL A 107 -7.21 17.24 5.26
CA VAL A 107 -5.96 17.82 5.74
C VAL A 107 -6.16 18.39 7.14
N ALA A 108 -5.46 17.86 8.13
CA ALA A 108 -5.45 18.40 9.48
C ALA A 108 -4.14 19.16 9.72
N LEU A 109 -4.22 20.46 9.95
CA LEU A 109 -3.06 21.36 10.18
C LEU A 109 -2.92 21.67 11.66
N ARG A 110 -1.69 21.85 12.15
CA ARG A 110 -1.41 22.44 13.46
C ARG A 110 -1.79 23.92 13.49
N GLN A 111 -1.52 24.65 12.42
CA GLN A 111 -1.86 26.05 12.24
C GLN A 111 -2.14 26.38 10.77
N PRO A 112 -2.88 27.45 10.46
CA PRO A 112 -3.10 27.87 9.08
C PRO A 112 -1.79 28.11 8.33
N ASN A 113 -1.61 27.47 7.17
CA ASN A 113 -0.42 27.59 6.35
C ASN A 113 -0.77 27.39 4.87
N GLU A 114 -0.96 28.51 4.15
CA GLU A 114 -1.36 28.49 2.74
C GLU A 114 -0.32 27.82 1.84
N TRP A 115 0.96 28.12 2.08
CA TRP A 115 2.05 27.55 1.29
C TRP A 115 2.10 26.00 1.42
N LEU A 116 1.96 25.48 2.65
CA LEU A 116 1.92 24.04 2.90
C LEU A 116 0.75 23.38 2.17
N LEU A 117 -0.44 23.98 2.23
CA LEU A 117 -1.62 23.50 1.50
C LEU A 117 -1.40 23.46 -0.01
N GLN A 118 -0.75 24.49 -0.58
CA GLN A 118 -0.42 24.54 -2.00
C GLN A 118 0.57 23.43 -2.39
N GLU A 119 1.60 23.18 -1.57
CA GLU A 119 2.56 22.10 -1.84
C GLU A 119 1.89 20.71 -1.77
N ILE A 120 1.05 20.47 -0.76
CA ILE A 120 0.26 19.23 -0.66
C ILE A 120 -0.64 19.08 -1.90
N ALA A 121 -1.36 20.14 -2.28
CA ALA A 121 -2.25 20.13 -3.45
C ALA A 121 -1.50 19.83 -4.75
N ARG A 122 -0.27 20.35 -4.94
CA ARG A 122 0.59 20.00 -6.10
C ARG A 122 0.87 18.49 -6.16
N GLY A 123 1.11 17.87 -5.01
CA GLY A 123 1.28 16.41 -4.90
C GLY A 123 0.00 15.65 -5.24
N LEU A 124 -1.14 16.09 -4.68
CA LEU A 124 -2.45 15.50 -4.95
C LEU A 124 -2.78 15.56 -6.45
N VAL A 125 -2.56 16.70 -7.10
CA VAL A 125 -2.78 16.87 -8.56
C VAL A 125 -1.92 15.90 -9.37
N LYS A 126 -0.63 15.74 -9.03
CA LYS A 126 0.27 14.77 -9.71
C LYS A 126 -0.23 13.33 -9.56
N GLY A 127 -0.64 12.95 -8.35
CA GLY A 127 -1.21 11.62 -8.08
C GLY A 127 -2.52 11.37 -8.85
N ALA A 128 -3.42 12.38 -8.86
CA ALA A 128 -4.69 12.35 -9.59
C ALA A 128 -4.49 12.20 -11.11
N GLN A 129 -3.53 12.93 -11.67
CA GLN A 129 -3.15 12.83 -13.10
C GLN A 129 -2.63 11.43 -13.45
N GLN A 130 -1.77 10.84 -12.61
CA GLN A 130 -1.27 9.48 -12.78
C GLN A 130 -2.39 8.45 -12.72
N SER A 131 -3.37 8.66 -11.85
CA SER A 131 -4.52 7.77 -11.61
C SER A 131 -5.70 8.01 -12.56
N ARG A 132 -5.72 9.14 -13.28
CA ARG A 132 -6.84 9.58 -14.14
C ARG A 132 -8.16 9.67 -13.36
N LEU A 133 -8.12 10.31 -12.21
CA LEU A 133 -9.29 10.62 -11.38
C LEU A 133 -9.44 12.12 -11.16
N ALA A 134 -10.62 12.54 -10.72
CA ALA A 134 -10.90 13.92 -10.30
C ALA A 134 -10.85 14.05 -8.78
N ILE A 135 -10.22 15.10 -8.27
CA ILE A 135 -10.39 15.55 -6.89
C ILE A 135 -11.65 16.42 -6.88
N VAL A 136 -12.68 15.99 -6.15
CA VAL A 136 -14.01 16.60 -6.22
C VAL A 136 -14.36 17.40 -4.96
N GLY A 137 -13.50 17.38 -3.95
CA GLY A 137 -13.66 18.11 -2.71
C GLY A 137 -12.65 17.64 -1.66
N GLY A 138 -12.85 18.08 -0.46
CA GLY A 138 -12.03 17.76 0.69
C GLY A 138 -12.41 18.63 1.89
N GLU A 139 -11.67 18.47 2.99
CA GLU A 139 -11.83 19.25 4.22
C GLU A 139 -10.45 19.67 4.74
N THR A 140 -10.37 20.88 5.25
CA THR A 140 -9.16 21.41 5.90
C THR A 140 -9.49 21.87 7.31
N ALA A 141 -8.91 21.20 8.32
CA ALA A 141 -9.13 21.53 9.72
C ALA A 141 -7.86 22.06 10.36
N VAL A 142 -7.98 23.04 11.24
CA VAL A 142 -6.88 23.50 12.11
C VAL A 142 -7.08 22.91 13.51
N LEU A 143 -6.20 21.96 13.88
CA LEU A 143 -6.32 21.14 15.09
C LEU A 143 -5.05 21.23 15.94
N ARG A 144 -4.78 22.44 16.46
CA ARG A 144 -3.53 22.77 17.18
C ARG A 144 -3.20 21.81 18.33
N ASP A 145 -4.20 21.42 19.08
CA ASP A 145 -4.04 20.59 20.28
C ASP A 145 -3.97 19.09 19.98
N ILE A 146 -4.32 18.69 18.76
CA ILE A 146 -4.34 17.29 18.31
C ILE A 146 -3.12 16.98 17.44
N ILE A 147 -2.74 17.90 16.54
CA ILE A 147 -1.59 17.73 15.66
C ILE A 147 -0.32 18.05 16.45
N ALA A 148 0.34 16.98 16.91
CA ALA A 148 1.58 17.07 17.67
C ALA A 148 2.79 17.44 16.79
N GLY A 149 3.85 17.94 17.42
CA GLY A 149 5.14 18.29 16.80
C GLY A 149 5.50 19.76 17.01
N ASP A 150 6.79 20.05 16.95
CA ASP A 150 7.32 21.41 17.13
C ASP A 150 7.36 22.22 15.84
N SER A 151 7.14 21.54 14.69
CA SER A 151 7.13 22.19 13.38
C SER A 151 5.85 22.99 13.16
N GLU A 152 5.99 24.23 12.69
CA GLU A 152 4.87 25.05 12.21
C GLU A 152 4.17 24.40 11.00
N ASN A 153 4.88 23.51 10.29
CA ASN A 153 4.41 22.74 9.16
C ASN A 153 3.88 21.34 9.56
N ALA A 154 3.51 21.14 10.85
CA ALA A 154 2.94 19.88 11.29
C ALA A 154 1.51 19.70 10.75
N PHE A 155 1.25 18.52 10.20
CA PHE A 155 -0.04 18.16 9.60
C PHE A 155 -0.25 16.66 9.58
N ASP A 156 -1.48 16.25 9.34
CA ASP A 156 -1.86 14.91 8.89
C ASP A 156 -2.63 14.99 7.57
N LEU A 157 -2.53 13.97 6.75
CA LEU A 157 -3.19 13.89 5.45
C LEU A 157 -3.77 12.49 5.23
N ALA A 158 -5.07 12.45 5.04
CA ALA A 158 -5.81 11.27 4.65
C ALA A 158 -6.70 11.57 3.44
N GLY A 159 -7.27 10.53 2.86
CA GLY A 159 -8.21 10.71 1.77
C GLY A 159 -9.13 9.52 1.59
N MET A 160 -10.13 9.70 0.77
CA MET A 160 -11.04 8.65 0.35
C MET A 160 -11.17 8.64 -1.17
N VAL A 161 -11.10 7.46 -1.76
CA VAL A 161 -11.30 7.25 -3.19
C VAL A 161 -12.61 6.50 -3.43
N MET A 162 -13.31 6.93 -4.48
CA MET A 162 -14.39 6.16 -5.08
C MET A 162 -13.95 5.61 -6.43
N GLY A 163 -14.17 4.32 -6.65
CA GLY A 163 -13.96 3.64 -7.92
C GLY A 163 -15.24 2.96 -8.42
N VAL A 164 -15.25 2.61 -9.71
CA VAL A 164 -16.35 1.89 -10.36
C VAL A 164 -15.85 0.55 -10.88
N VAL A 165 -16.50 -0.52 -10.48
CA VAL A 165 -16.25 -1.86 -10.99
C VAL A 165 -17.03 -2.04 -12.29
N ARG A 166 -16.32 -2.05 -13.42
CA ARG A 166 -16.95 -2.16 -14.76
C ARG A 166 -17.46 -3.56 -15.09
N ARG A 167 -17.03 -4.57 -14.33
CA ARG A 167 -17.33 -6.00 -14.56
C ARG A 167 -17.56 -6.70 -13.22
N LYS A 168 -17.26 -8.01 -13.16
CA LYS A 168 -17.24 -8.74 -11.89
C LYS A 168 -16.07 -8.24 -11.03
N PRO A 169 -16.28 -7.96 -9.74
CA PRO A 169 -15.18 -7.66 -8.81
C PRO A 169 -14.15 -8.80 -8.76
N ILE A 170 -12.89 -8.43 -8.53
CA ILE A 170 -11.79 -9.38 -8.32
C ILE A 170 -11.60 -9.51 -6.80
N LEU A 171 -12.08 -10.60 -6.23
CA LEU A 171 -12.04 -10.83 -4.78
C LEU A 171 -11.18 -12.05 -4.39
N GLY A 172 -10.47 -12.65 -5.35
CA GLY A 172 -9.61 -13.81 -5.10
C GLY A 172 -10.31 -15.17 -5.23
N GLU A 173 -11.63 -15.23 -5.34
CA GLU A 173 -12.44 -16.47 -5.38
C GLU A 173 -12.01 -17.48 -6.44
N THR A 174 -11.31 -17.03 -7.48
CA THR A 174 -10.85 -17.85 -8.62
C THR A 174 -9.39 -18.25 -8.52
N ILE A 175 -8.70 -17.87 -7.46
CA ILE A 175 -7.32 -18.29 -7.17
C ILE A 175 -7.31 -19.80 -6.94
N LYS A 176 -6.32 -20.49 -7.53
CA LYS A 176 -6.20 -21.94 -7.42
C LYS A 176 -4.75 -22.41 -7.47
N PRO A 177 -4.45 -23.58 -6.92
CA PRO A 177 -3.13 -24.19 -7.04
C PRO A 177 -2.69 -24.27 -8.51
N GLY A 178 -1.43 -23.91 -8.77
CA GLY A 178 -0.84 -23.81 -10.11
C GLY A 178 -0.89 -22.40 -10.73
N ASP A 179 -1.61 -21.45 -10.12
CA ASP A 179 -1.53 -20.06 -10.52
C ASP A 179 -0.14 -19.48 -10.17
N ILE A 180 0.25 -18.47 -10.95
CA ILE A 180 1.53 -17.76 -10.83
C ILE A 180 1.31 -16.45 -10.08
N ILE A 181 2.27 -16.10 -9.21
CA ILE A 181 2.34 -14.80 -8.56
C ILE A 181 3.34 -13.94 -9.33
N LEU A 182 2.86 -12.84 -9.89
CA LEU A 182 3.67 -11.79 -10.49
C LEU A 182 3.86 -10.68 -9.47
N GLY A 183 5.12 -10.23 -9.29
CA GLY A 183 5.49 -9.08 -8.47
C GLY A 183 5.84 -7.89 -9.35
N VAL A 184 5.32 -6.73 -8.99
CA VAL A 184 5.64 -5.46 -9.65
C VAL A 184 6.50 -4.62 -8.71
N GLU A 185 7.58 -4.05 -9.24
CA GLU A 185 8.53 -3.26 -8.46
C GLU A 185 7.87 -2.10 -7.70
N SER A 186 8.34 -1.85 -6.49
CA SER A 186 8.05 -0.62 -5.73
C SER A 186 9.01 0.50 -6.12
N SER A 187 8.76 1.70 -5.63
CA SER A 187 9.67 2.85 -5.74
C SER A 187 10.54 3.05 -4.48
N GLY A 188 10.39 2.21 -3.49
CA GLY A 188 11.01 2.31 -2.17
C GLY A 188 10.06 1.79 -1.11
N LEU A 189 10.08 2.37 0.09
CA LEU A 189 9.24 1.98 1.23
C LEU A 189 7.73 2.18 0.97
N HIS A 190 7.39 3.03 0.02
CA HIS A 190 6.04 3.59 -0.18
C HIS A 190 5.63 4.46 1.02
N SER A 191 4.50 4.15 1.70
CA SER A 191 4.04 4.89 2.87
C SER A 191 3.86 4.00 4.11
N ASN A 192 4.52 2.85 4.16
CA ASN A 192 4.37 1.88 5.24
C ASN A 192 5.71 1.54 5.91
N GLY A 193 5.65 1.12 7.18
CA GLY A 193 6.83 0.77 7.95
C GLY A 193 7.65 1.98 8.44
N TYR A 194 7.17 3.20 8.27
CA TYR A 194 7.91 4.43 8.57
C TYR A 194 8.28 4.58 10.05
N THR A 195 7.47 4.06 10.97
CA THR A 195 7.81 4.11 12.40
C THR A 195 9.09 3.34 12.69
N LEU A 196 9.26 2.15 12.09
CA LEU A 196 10.48 1.36 12.21
C LEU A 196 11.64 1.99 11.40
N ALA A 197 11.40 2.36 10.14
CA ALA A 197 12.43 2.94 9.28
C ALA A 197 13.04 4.21 9.89
N ARG A 198 12.21 5.14 10.37
CA ARG A 198 12.64 6.36 11.05
C ARG A 198 13.42 6.06 12.35
N LYS A 199 12.90 5.15 13.18
CA LYS A 199 13.56 4.76 14.43
C LYS A 199 14.95 4.19 14.18
N VAL A 200 15.14 3.42 13.12
CA VAL A 200 16.44 2.85 12.75
C VAL A 200 17.34 3.88 12.10
N LEU A 201 16.89 4.52 11.02
CA LEU A 201 17.76 5.37 10.22
C LEU A 201 18.07 6.72 10.91
N LEU A 202 17.04 7.39 11.42
CA LEU A 202 17.20 8.71 12.03
C LEU A 202 17.84 8.68 13.45
N SER A 203 18.13 7.49 13.99
CA SER A 203 18.98 7.36 15.16
C SER A 203 20.49 7.41 14.83
N LYS A 204 20.84 7.25 13.55
CA LYS A 204 22.23 7.23 13.08
C LYS A 204 22.56 8.36 12.12
N TYR A 205 21.60 8.76 11.30
CA TYR A 205 21.76 9.70 10.20
C TYR A 205 20.81 10.87 10.34
N SER A 206 21.24 12.04 9.87
CA SER A 206 20.33 13.14 9.54
C SER A 206 19.64 12.85 8.20
N VAL A 207 18.63 13.65 7.84
CA VAL A 207 17.94 13.52 6.55
C VAL A 207 18.84 13.88 5.36
N ASP A 208 19.89 14.67 5.59
CA ASP A 208 20.82 15.14 4.57
C ASP A 208 22.06 14.22 4.41
N ASP A 209 22.21 13.22 5.29
CA ASP A 209 23.32 12.28 5.23
C ASP A 209 23.12 11.20 4.16
N TYR A 210 24.24 10.70 3.63
CA TYR A 210 24.30 9.50 2.83
C TYR A 210 24.59 8.28 3.71
N ALA A 211 24.06 7.12 3.33
CA ALA A 211 24.34 5.85 4.00
C ALA A 211 24.86 4.82 2.97
N ASP A 212 25.59 3.80 3.44
CA ASP A 212 26.40 2.89 2.59
C ASP A 212 25.62 2.22 1.46
N HIS A 213 24.34 1.92 1.66
CA HIS A 213 23.52 1.22 0.68
C HIS A 213 22.58 2.15 -0.10
N LEU A 214 22.63 3.47 0.11
CA LEU A 214 21.78 4.44 -0.53
C LEU A 214 22.49 5.18 -1.67
N VAL A 215 21.76 5.53 -2.71
CA VAL A 215 22.28 6.30 -3.85
C VAL A 215 21.97 7.80 -3.75
N GLN A 216 21.11 8.17 -2.81
CA GLN A 216 20.72 9.54 -2.48
C GLN A 216 20.68 9.72 -0.96
N THR A 217 20.37 10.90 -0.44
CA THR A 217 20.34 11.12 1.00
C THR A 217 19.24 10.28 1.69
N VAL A 218 19.39 10.04 2.98
CA VAL A 218 18.39 9.30 3.78
C VAL A 218 17.00 9.92 3.66
N GLY A 219 16.91 11.25 3.70
CA GLY A 219 15.64 11.96 3.56
C GLY A 219 15.02 11.80 2.15
N GLU A 220 15.83 11.88 1.10
CA GLU A 220 15.35 11.68 -0.27
C GLU A 220 14.83 10.25 -0.49
N GLU A 221 15.53 9.23 0.00
CA GLU A 221 15.05 7.84 -0.03
C GLU A 221 13.75 7.66 0.75
N LEU A 222 13.65 8.25 1.93
CA LEU A 222 12.44 8.20 2.75
C LEU A 222 11.28 9.00 2.12
N LEU A 223 11.54 10.04 1.32
CA LEU A 223 10.49 10.81 0.63
C LEU A 223 10.14 10.29 -0.77
N MET A 224 10.78 9.21 -1.24
CA MET A 224 10.44 8.61 -2.52
C MET A 224 8.92 8.34 -2.60
N PRO A 225 8.18 8.92 -3.56
CA PRO A 225 6.74 8.77 -3.63
C PRO A 225 6.30 7.34 -3.88
N THR A 226 5.19 6.94 -3.29
CA THR A 226 4.53 5.66 -3.53
C THR A 226 4.16 5.51 -5.00
N ARG A 227 4.53 4.38 -5.60
CA ARG A 227 4.22 4.07 -6.99
C ARG A 227 2.72 3.83 -7.17
N ILE A 228 2.15 4.38 -8.24
CA ILE A 228 0.74 4.22 -8.62
C ILE A 228 0.64 3.19 -9.74
N TYR A 229 -0.12 2.11 -9.51
CA TYR A 229 -0.27 0.98 -10.43
C TYR A 229 -1.56 1.04 -11.25
N VAL A 230 -2.35 2.10 -11.15
CA VAL A 230 -3.69 2.22 -11.75
C VAL A 230 -3.66 2.01 -13.27
N ARG A 231 -2.78 2.70 -13.99
CA ARG A 231 -2.80 2.66 -15.47
C ARG A 231 -2.55 1.26 -16.04
N PRO A 232 -1.48 0.54 -15.67
CA PRO A 232 -1.25 -0.80 -16.19
C PRO A 232 -2.32 -1.79 -15.74
N VAL A 233 -2.79 -1.75 -14.49
CA VAL A 233 -3.85 -2.65 -14.01
C VAL A 233 -5.15 -2.42 -14.78
N ILE A 234 -5.59 -1.18 -14.96
CA ILE A 234 -6.80 -0.88 -15.73
C ILE A 234 -6.64 -1.27 -17.21
N GLU A 235 -5.43 -1.17 -17.80
CA GLU A 235 -5.16 -1.66 -19.17
C GLU A 235 -5.34 -3.18 -19.26
N ILE A 236 -4.79 -3.94 -18.30
CA ILE A 236 -4.96 -5.40 -18.20
C ILE A 236 -6.44 -5.76 -18.18
N LEU A 237 -7.23 -5.09 -17.31
CA LEU A 237 -8.67 -5.33 -17.19
C LEU A 237 -9.44 -4.96 -18.46
N LYS A 238 -9.08 -3.88 -19.15
CA LYS A 238 -9.67 -3.48 -20.44
C LYS A 238 -9.39 -4.50 -21.54
N LYS A 239 -8.18 -5.03 -21.60
CA LYS A 239 -7.77 -6.09 -22.54
C LYS A 239 -8.37 -7.46 -22.23
N ARG A 240 -9.11 -7.58 -21.12
CA ARG A 240 -9.73 -8.84 -20.67
C ARG A 240 -8.71 -9.95 -20.35
N ILE A 241 -7.46 -9.57 -20.03
CA ILE A 241 -6.48 -10.53 -19.53
C ILE A 241 -6.99 -11.05 -18.19
N LYS A 242 -7.05 -12.38 -18.03
CA LYS A 242 -7.61 -12.99 -16.82
C LYS A 242 -6.66 -12.79 -15.63
N VAL A 243 -7.18 -12.19 -14.58
CA VAL A 243 -6.50 -12.02 -13.29
C VAL A 243 -7.39 -12.64 -12.23
N HIS A 244 -6.83 -13.47 -11.37
CA HIS A 244 -7.54 -14.19 -10.32
C HIS A 244 -7.49 -13.44 -8.99
N GLY A 245 -6.42 -12.66 -8.75
CA GLY A 245 -6.25 -11.83 -7.56
C GLY A 245 -5.30 -10.66 -7.80
N LEU A 246 -5.51 -9.58 -7.07
CA LEU A 246 -4.70 -8.37 -7.07
C LEU A 246 -4.41 -7.97 -5.63
N ALA A 247 -3.17 -7.64 -5.31
CA ALA A 247 -2.75 -7.27 -3.97
C ALA A 247 -1.79 -6.09 -3.97
N ASN A 248 -2.12 -5.05 -3.22
CA ASN A 248 -1.23 -3.96 -2.88
C ASN A 248 -0.39 -4.37 -1.66
N ILE A 249 0.93 -4.36 -1.80
CA ILE A 249 1.86 -4.76 -0.73
C ILE A 249 2.16 -3.53 0.13
N THR A 250 1.42 -3.39 1.21
CA THR A 250 1.45 -2.27 2.15
C THR A 250 1.86 -2.69 3.57
N GLY A 251 1.47 -1.96 4.60
CA GLY A 251 1.74 -2.30 5.99
C GLY A 251 1.25 -3.71 6.35
N GLY A 252 2.16 -4.51 6.93
CA GLY A 252 1.99 -5.96 7.08
C GLY A 252 2.59 -6.75 5.93
N GLY A 253 3.20 -6.10 4.92
CA GLY A 253 3.94 -6.73 3.84
C GLY A 253 3.17 -7.84 3.15
N PHE A 254 3.82 -8.97 2.98
CA PHE A 254 3.26 -10.14 2.30
C PHE A 254 2.22 -10.92 3.13
N THR A 255 2.14 -10.69 4.45
CA THR A 255 1.23 -11.44 5.33
C THR A 255 -0.25 -11.18 5.07
N LYS A 256 -0.58 -10.16 4.28
CA LYS A 256 -1.96 -9.80 3.94
C LYS A 256 -2.55 -10.52 2.73
N LEU A 257 -1.77 -11.31 1.99
CA LEU A 257 -2.24 -12.04 0.81
C LEU A 257 -3.41 -13.02 1.10
N PRO A 258 -3.46 -13.71 2.26
CA PRO A 258 -4.58 -14.60 2.59
C PRO A 258 -5.95 -13.94 2.65
N ARG A 259 -6.04 -12.60 2.68
CA ARG A 259 -7.32 -11.88 2.55
C ARG A 259 -7.98 -12.07 1.18
N LEU A 260 -7.20 -12.44 0.15
CA LEU A 260 -7.73 -12.80 -1.17
C LEU A 260 -8.37 -14.18 -1.15
N ASP A 261 -7.62 -15.18 -0.68
CA ASP A 261 -8.13 -16.54 -0.48
C ASP A 261 -7.30 -17.26 0.59
N SER A 262 -7.93 -17.61 1.69
CA SER A 262 -7.29 -18.36 2.78
C SER A 262 -7.30 -19.89 2.60
N ARG A 263 -7.80 -20.40 1.45
CA ARG A 263 -7.86 -21.84 1.14
C ARG A 263 -6.67 -22.32 0.32
N VAL A 264 -5.72 -21.42 0.04
CA VAL A 264 -4.51 -21.70 -0.75
C VAL A 264 -3.27 -21.28 0.03
N ARG A 265 -2.11 -21.67 -0.46
CA ARG A 265 -0.79 -21.27 0.04
C ARG A 265 -0.10 -20.39 -0.99
N TYR A 266 0.48 -19.28 -0.53
CA TYR A 266 1.25 -18.33 -1.33
C TYR A 266 2.73 -18.64 -1.16
N VAL A 267 3.42 -19.07 -2.21
CA VAL A 267 4.84 -19.45 -2.14
C VAL A 267 5.67 -18.48 -2.97
N PHE A 268 6.54 -17.75 -2.31
CA PHE A 268 7.50 -16.82 -2.91
C PHE A 268 8.88 -17.50 -2.95
N ASP A 269 9.23 -18.08 -4.08
CA ASP A 269 10.48 -18.83 -4.28
C ASP A 269 11.47 -18.12 -5.23
N ASN A 270 11.09 -16.97 -5.79
CA ASN A 270 11.91 -16.16 -6.70
C ASN A 270 11.75 -14.65 -6.38
N LEU A 271 12.05 -14.27 -5.14
CA LEU A 271 12.01 -12.86 -4.74
C LEU A 271 13.23 -12.10 -5.28
N PRO A 272 13.07 -10.87 -5.81
CA PRO A 272 14.20 -10.05 -6.22
C PRO A 272 15.04 -9.62 -5.02
N SER A 273 16.31 -9.27 -5.27
CA SER A 273 17.15 -8.65 -4.25
C SER A 273 16.54 -7.32 -3.80
N PRO A 274 16.40 -7.09 -2.48
CA PRO A 274 15.83 -5.84 -1.97
C PRO A 274 16.65 -4.61 -2.37
N MET A 275 15.97 -3.48 -2.58
CA MET A 275 16.61 -2.18 -2.83
C MET A 275 17.45 -1.74 -1.63
N GLY A 276 18.41 -0.82 -1.86
CA GLY A 276 19.36 -0.37 -0.84
C GLY A 276 18.74 0.11 0.46
N ILE A 277 17.61 0.82 0.39
CA ILE A 277 16.90 1.31 1.60
C ILE A 277 16.48 0.17 2.54
N PHE A 278 16.01 -0.96 2.02
CA PHE A 278 15.65 -2.12 2.83
C PHE A 278 16.87 -2.76 3.46
N LYS A 279 17.98 -2.87 2.69
CA LYS A 279 19.24 -3.39 3.18
C LYS A 279 19.83 -2.49 4.26
N GLN A 280 19.76 -1.17 4.08
CA GLN A 280 20.23 -0.22 5.08
C GLN A 280 19.46 -0.36 6.41
N ILE A 281 18.12 -0.43 6.34
CA ILE A 281 17.28 -0.64 7.54
C ILE A 281 17.61 -1.98 8.20
N GLN A 282 17.78 -3.04 7.42
CA GLN A 282 18.08 -4.37 7.95
C GLN A 282 19.41 -4.41 8.69
N VAL A 283 20.46 -3.85 8.10
CA VAL A 283 21.81 -3.83 8.68
C VAL A 283 21.86 -2.95 9.92
N ASP A 284 21.39 -1.71 9.84
CA ASP A 284 21.46 -0.76 10.93
C ASP A 284 20.57 -1.12 12.11
N GLY A 285 19.36 -1.62 11.84
CA GLY A 285 18.41 -2.07 12.86
C GLY A 285 18.66 -3.50 13.34
N LYS A 286 19.58 -4.24 12.70
CA LYS A 286 19.75 -5.69 12.90
C LYS A 286 18.41 -6.42 12.81
N VAL A 287 17.53 -5.96 11.90
CA VAL A 287 16.18 -6.48 11.76
C VAL A 287 16.25 -7.87 11.09
N ASP A 288 15.55 -8.84 11.66
CA ASP A 288 15.46 -10.19 11.12
C ASP A 288 14.80 -10.19 9.72
N SER A 289 15.27 -11.05 8.82
CA SER A 289 14.75 -11.13 7.44
C SER A 289 13.25 -11.37 7.41
N LYS A 290 12.71 -12.21 8.27
CA LYS A 290 11.27 -12.46 8.37
C LYS A 290 10.50 -11.21 8.78
N GLU A 291 10.99 -10.45 9.76
CA GLU A 291 10.39 -9.20 10.21
C GLU A 291 10.41 -8.13 9.09
N MET A 292 11.48 -8.08 8.29
CA MET A 292 11.56 -7.20 7.13
C MET A 292 10.42 -7.47 6.13
N TYR A 293 10.15 -8.74 5.77
CA TYR A 293 9.07 -9.12 4.85
C TYR A 293 7.67 -9.02 5.47
N ARG A 294 7.55 -9.03 6.79
CA ARG A 294 6.30 -8.77 7.52
C ARG A 294 5.95 -7.29 7.59
N THR A 295 6.97 -6.42 7.55
CA THR A 295 6.81 -4.98 7.75
C THR A 295 6.80 -4.22 6.43
N PHE A 296 7.70 -4.57 5.49
CA PHE A 296 7.96 -3.81 4.27
C PHE A 296 7.58 -4.58 3.01
N ASN A 297 7.46 -3.84 1.90
CA ASN A 297 7.21 -4.40 0.57
C ASN A 297 8.45 -5.05 -0.06
N MET A 298 9.62 -4.85 0.48
CA MET A 298 10.91 -5.43 0.07
C MET A 298 11.23 -5.31 -1.43
N GLY A 299 10.74 -4.22 -2.07
CA GLY A 299 10.93 -3.96 -3.49
C GLY A 299 9.80 -4.42 -4.39
N ILE A 300 8.78 -5.10 -3.85
CA ILE A 300 7.57 -5.52 -4.57
C ILE A 300 6.37 -4.75 -4.00
N GLY A 301 5.88 -3.75 -4.73
CA GLY A 301 4.78 -2.92 -4.24
C GLY A 301 3.40 -3.44 -4.63
N PHE A 302 3.30 -4.31 -5.65
CA PHE A 302 2.03 -4.85 -6.11
C PHE A 302 2.19 -6.30 -6.60
N CYS A 303 1.19 -7.14 -6.33
CA CYS A 303 1.16 -8.51 -6.82
C CYS A 303 -0.10 -8.78 -7.66
N LEU A 304 0.06 -9.59 -8.70
CA LEU A 304 -1.03 -10.14 -9.50
C LEU A 304 -0.97 -11.66 -9.44
N ILE A 305 -2.13 -12.29 -9.31
CA ILE A 305 -2.27 -13.75 -9.36
C ILE A 305 -3.04 -14.11 -10.62
N THR A 306 -2.46 -14.97 -11.43
CA THR A 306 -3.00 -15.33 -12.74
C THR A 306 -2.58 -16.75 -13.17
N SER A 307 -3.21 -17.26 -14.22
CA SER A 307 -2.76 -18.50 -14.85
C SER A 307 -1.43 -18.29 -15.61
N LYS A 308 -0.63 -19.36 -15.74
CA LYS A 308 0.63 -19.32 -16.50
C LYS A 308 0.47 -18.76 -17.92
N ALA A 309 -0.66 -19.04 -18.57
CA ALA A 309 -0.94 -18.59 -19.95
C ALA A 309 -1.09 -17.06 -20.09
N CYS A 310 -1.40 -16.33 -19.03
CA CYS A 310 -1.58 -14.88 -19.07
C CYS A 310 -0.36 -14.09 -18.57
N THR A 311 0.71 -14.78 -18.15
CA THR A 311 1.89 -14.17 -17.52
C THR A 311 2.58 -13.18 -18.44
N ASP A 312 2.91 -13.59 -19.67
CA ASP A 312 3.68 -12.77 -20.62
C ASP A 312 2.91 -11.53 -21.06
N ASP A 313 1.60 -11.64 -21.24
CA ASP A 313 0.72 -10.52 -21.57
C ASP A 313 0.74 -9.47 -20.46
N ILE A 314 0.67 -9.89 -19.19
CA ILE A 314 0.70 -8.99 -18.03
C ILE A 314 2.07 -8.31 -17.93
N VAL A 315 3.16 -9.08 -18.01
CA VAL A 315 4.53 -8.55 -18.00
C VAL A 315 4.73 -7.52 -19.11
N SER A 316 4.25 -7.82 -20.33
CA SER A 316 4.31 -6.90 -21.47
C SER A 316 3.56 -5.58 -21.20
N VAL A 317 2.38 -5.64 -20.56
CA VAL A 317 1.65 -4.41 -20.20
C VAL A 317 2.44 -3.58 -19.21
N PHE A 318 2.96 -4.15 -18.13
CA PHE A 318 3.77 -3.40 -17.16
C PHE A 318 5.04 -2.81 -17.81
N GLY A 319 5.70 -3.57 -18.69
CA GLY A 319 6.87 -3.10 -19.44
C GLY A 319 6.58 -1.85 -20.29
N LYS A 320 5.42 -1.76 -20.95
CA LYS A 320 4.96 -0.55 -21.66
C LYS A 320 4.82 0.67 -20.75
N HIS A 321 4.47 0.43 -19.50
CA HIS A 321 4.40 1.47 -18.45
C HIS A 321 5.72 1.71 -17.73
N LYS A 322 6.85 1.12 -18.23
CA LYS A 322 8.19 1.24 -17.65
C LYS A 322 8.25 0.76 -16.20
N MET A 323 7.50 -0.30 -15.88
CA MET A 323 7.49 -0.96 -14.58
C MET A 323 7.99 -2.39 -14.75
N ARG A 324 8.98 -2.78 -13.97
CA ARG A 324 9.45 -4.17 -13.90
C ARG A 324 8.36 -5.02 -13.26
N CYS A 325 8.02 -6.11 -13.95
CA CYS A 325 7.05 -7.09 -13.48
C CYS A 325 7.62 -8.48 -13.80
N GLU A 326 7.71 -9.34 -12.80
CA GLU A 326 8.34 -10.65 -12.95
C GLU A 326 7.62 -11.73 -12.13
N VAL A 327 7.86 -12.98 -12.46
CA VAL A 327 7.37 -14.12 -11.66
C VAL A 327 8.16 -14.16 -10.35
N VAL A 328 7.44 -14.03 -9.23
CA VAL A 328 8.06 -14.05 -7.88
C VAL A 328 7.64 -15.27 -7.07
N GLY A 329 6.65 -16.04 -7.57
CA GLY A 329 6.16 -17.20 -6.87
C GLY A 329 4.97 -17.87 -7.54
N LYS A 330 4.32 -18.73 -6.80
CA LYS A 330 3.18 -19.55 -7.23
C LYS A 330 2.19 -19.82 -6.12
N ILE A 331 1.02 -20.29 -6.51
CA ILE A 331 -0.03 -20.75 -5.59
C ILE A 331 0.04 -22.28 -5.46
N GLU A 332 0.03 -22.75 -4.24
CA GLU A 332 0.00 -24.19 -3.89
C GLU A 332 -1.26 -24.53 -3.07
N LYS A 333 -1.53 -25.83 -2.87
CA LYS A 333 -2.55 -26.28 -1.91
C LYS A 333 -2.12 -25.88 -0.49
N GLY A 334 -3.03 -25.34 0.31
CA GLY A 334 -2.73 -24.88 1.67
C GLY A 334 -3.96 -24.30 2.35
N SER A 335 -3.73 -23.60 3.46
CA SER A 335 -4.76 -23.02 4.34
C SER A 335 -4.43 -21.55 4.76
N GLY A 336 -3.93 -20.75 3.82
CA GLY A 336 -3.65 -19.32 4.02
C GLY A 336 -2.20 -19.02 4.39
N GLU A 337 -1.30 -19.99 4.34
CA GLU A 337 0.11 -19.74 4.66
C GLU A 337 0.77 -18.89 3.57
N VAL A 338 1.62 -17.98 3.98
CA VAL A 338 2.55 -17.26 3.11
C VAL A 338 3.95 -17.75 3.39
N ILE A 339 4.58 -18.39 2.43
CA ILE A 339 5.93 -18.93 2.53
C ILE A 339 6.85 -18.13 1.63
N ALA A 340 7.94 -17.64 2.18
CA ALA A 340 9.01 -16.99 1.42
C ALA A 340 10.33 -17.78 1.55
N ARG A 341 11.12 -17.83 0.47
CA ARG A 341 12.48 -18.31 0.52
C ARG A 341 13.39 -17.14 0.89
N LEU A 342 13.83 -17.10 2.15
CA LEU A 342 14.71 -16.09 2.71
C LEU A 342 16.02 -16.73 3.12
N ASP A 343 17.15 -16.12 2.78
CA ASP A 343 18.49 -16.60 3.17
C ASP A 343 18.68 -18.12 2.93
N SER A 344 18.21 -18.62 1.79
CA SER A 344 18.18 -20.03 1.38
C SER A 344 17.30 -20.97 2.21
N ARG A 345 16.50 -20.42 3.13
CA ARG A 345 15.52 -21.17 3.96
C ARG A 345 14.09 -20.81 3.58
N LYS A 346 13.19 -21.76 3.80
CA LYS A 346 11.75 -21.49 3.70
C LYS A 346 11.25 -20.97 5.03
N GLU A 347 10.67 -19.77 5.03
CA GLU A 347 10.10 -19.13 6.20
C GLU A 347 8.59 -18.95 6.01
N ILE A 348 7.81 -19.18 7.05
CA ILE A 348 6.40 -18.80 7.11
C ILE A 348 6.35 -17.38 7.66
N LEU A 349 5.81 -16.44 6.87
CA LEU A 349 5.72 -15.01 7.20
C LEU A 349 4.61 -14.71 8.20
#